data_bc87ce4da6caa0ce9e8ee9beff96579c
#
_entry.id   bc87ce4da6caa0ce9e8ee9beff96579c
#
_cell.length_a   1.000
_cell.length_b   1.000
_cell.length_c   1.000
_cell.angle_alpha   90.00
_cell.angle_beta   90.00
_cell.angle_gamma   90.00
#
_symmetry.space_group_name_H-M   'P 1'
#
loop_
_entity.id
_entity.type
_entity.pdbx_description
1 polymer ?
#
loop_
_entity_poly.entity_id
_entity_poly.type
_entity_poly.pdbx_seq_one_letter_code
_entity_poly.pdbx_strand_id
1 'polypeptide(L)'
;LHVFDIESGAIQLLYDNLERDMQETWAIHGVYPAFAWTPDGGSIVFWARGKIWRLNAADTSLHEIPFRIRDTRQVAEPVRFPVNVAPGKFPVRMLRWVRVSPQGDKVVYQALGHIYIKNLPNGEPTRLTSQNDHFEFHPSFSRDGQYLVYTTWNDKRLGQIRVTSLSKKDDHENRVITNKPGHYINPVFSPDGSKVVFQRTGGGWLTSPLWSRDQGIYAIASQGGQPVKITESGSNPQFGISNERVFLQKTASDPNADNRKLVSISMEGKEERTHFTSTWATDYQVSPDGKWIGFVERFHVYVAPFVQTGKTITLGPDQKGLPMFKASETAGDWIQFSGPDSNLYWSLGSDLYSLPVSLEQMTASDEDTLPEPKIKNISFETEHDKPSGTLALTGGRMLSMVHPFIEENTTLIIQENRIADIGPDGKVAIPENAHVLSLEGRLVMPGLIDTHAHGQ
;
A
#
# COMPACT_ATOMS: atom_id res chain seq x y z
N LEU A 1 31.36 14.63 -13.24
CA LEU A 1 32.41 15.28 -12.48
C LEU A 1 32.64 16.70 -13.04
N HIS A 2 32.74 17.66 -12.14
CA HIS A 2 33.07 19.04 -12.47
C HIS A 2 34.32 19.45 -11.73
N VAL A 3 35.11 20.34 -12.31
CA VAL A 3 36.17 21.04 -11.62
C VAL A 3 35.78 22.51 -11.43
N PHE A 4 36.08 23.04 -10.26
CA PHE A 4 35.89 24.45 -9.92
C PHE A 4 37.24 25.12 -9.83
N ASP A 5 37.47 26.14 -10.63
CA ASP A 5 38.66 26.96 -10.56
C ASP A 5 38.47 28.06 -9.52
N ILE A 6 39.31 28.05 -8.49
CA ILE A 6 39.19 28.94 -7.34
C ILE A 6 39.53 30.39 -7.68
N GLU A 7 40.41 30.62 -8.64
CA GLU A 7 40.86 31.97 -8.98
C GLU A 7 39.86 32.68 -9.89
N SER A 8 39.39 31.98 -10.92
CA SER A 8 38.45 32.55 -11.91
C SER A 8 36.96 32.37 -11.52
N GLY A 9 36.66 31.48 -10.60
CA GLY A 9 35.27 31.08 -10.25
C GLY A 9 34.59 30.25 -11.33
N ALA A 10 35.31 29.78 -12.35
CA ALA A 10 34.76 29.01 -13.45
C ALA A 10 34.50 27.55 -13.04
N ILE A 11 33.40 26.99 -13.56
CA ILE A 11 33.06 25.58 -13.42
C ILE A 11 33.15 24.92 -14.78
N GLN A 12 33.96 23.88 -14.88
CA GLN A 12 34.13 23.09 -16.10
C GLN A 12 33.64 21.67 -15.91
N LEU A 13 32.82 21.15 -16.83
CA LEU A 13 32.44 19.75 -16.89
C LEU A 13 33.63 18.94 -17.42
N LEU A 14 34.09 17.95 -16.67
CA LEU A 14 35.17 17.05 -17.07
C LEU A 14 34.65 15.69 -17.53
N TYR A 15 33.57 15.17 -16.91
CA TYR A 15 33.04 13.85 -17.22
C TYR A 15 31.55 13.73 -16.82
N ASP A 16 30.70 13.31 -17.75
CA ASP A 16 29.25 13.24 -17.59
C ASP A 16 28.67 11.83 -17.70
N ASN A 17 29.51 10.83 -17.96
CA ASN A 17 29.09 9.46 -18.24
C ASN A 17 29.19 8.56 -17.00
N LEU A 18 28.72 9.05 -15.86
CA LEU A 18 28.61 8.29 -14.62
C LEU A 18 27.43 7.30 -14.69
N GLU A 19 27.52 6.21 -13.91
CA GLU A 19 26.45 5.22 -13.82
C GLU A 19 25.22 5.80 -13.11
N ARG A 20 24.05 5.57 -13.69
CA ARG A 20 22.78 5.98 -13.10
C ARG A 20 22.27 5.01 -12.04
N ASP A 21 22.68 3.76 -12.09
CA ASP A 21 22.24 2.71 -11.17
C ASP A 21 22.60 2.96 -9.70
N MET A 22 23.58 3.85 -9.48
CA MET A 22 23.97 4.27 -8.14
C MET A 22 23.05 5.36 -7.54
N GLN A 23 22.11 5.91 -8.30
CA GLN A 23 21.24 7.02 -7.85
C GLN A 23 20.23 6.59 -6.78
N GLU A 24 19.85 5.32 -6.79
CA GLU A 24 18.90 4.75 -5.81
C GLU A 24 19.60 4.15 -4.58
N THR A 25 20.94 4.16 -4.58
CA THR A 25 21.69 3.68 -3.42
C THR A 25 21.57 4.69 -2.29
N TRP A 26 21.09 4.24 -1.14
CA TRP A 26 21.11 5.02 0.11
C TRP A 26 22.56 5.21 0.57
N ALA A 27 23.24 6.18 0.01
CA ALA A 27 24.60 6.53 0.35
C ALA A 27 24.61 7.70 1.32
N ILE A 28 24.94 7.46 2.57
CA ILE A 28 25.09 8.49 3.61
C ILE A 28 26.20 9.48 3.25
N HIS A 29 27.13 9.06 2.38
CA HIS A 29 28.34 9.81 2.00
C HIS A 29 28.34 10.25 0.54
N GLY A 30 27.21 10.25 -0.17
CA GLY A 30 27.07 10.60 -1.58
C GLY A 30 26.84 9.39 -2.49
N VAL A 31 26.36 9.66 -3.68
CA VAL A 31 25.94 8.65 -4.67
C VAL A 31 27.13 7.97 -5.34
N TYR A 32 28.29 8.63 -5.32
CA TYR A 32 29.53 8.11 -5.88
C TYR A 32 30.61 7.96 -4.82
N PRO A 33 31.47 6.94 -4.97
CA PRO A 33 32.63 6.79 -4.10
C PRO A 33 33.59 7.94 -4.28
N ALA A 34 34.50 8.07 -3.31
CA ALA A 34 35.54 9.07 -3.32
C ALA A 34 36.33 9.02 -4.63
N PHE A 35 36.61 10.16 -5.14
CA PHE A 35 37.61 10.39 -6.20
C PHE A 35 38.80 11.13 -5.59
N ALA A 36 39.96 11.00 -6.22
CA ALA A 36 41.20 11.61 -5.76
C ALA A 36 41.96 12.27 -6.90
N TRP A 37 42.58 13.41 -6.61
CA TRP A 37 43.57 14.01 -7.51
C TRP A 37 44.85 13.21 -7.47
N THR A 38 45.51 13.12 -8.62
CA THR A 38 46.92 12.67 -8.65
C THR A 38 47.80 13.66 -7.92
N PRO A 39 48.96 13.24 -7.35
CA PRO A 39 49.82 14.14 -6.58
C PRO A 39 50.33 15.35 -7.37
N ASP A 40 50.40 15.24 -8.66
CA ASP A 40 50.78 16.31 -9.58
C ASP A 40 49.64 17.28 -9.94
N GLY A 41 48.45 17.01 -9.45
CA GLY A 41 47.22 17.80 -9.75
C GLY A 41 46.73 17.72 -11.19
N GLY A 42 47.33 16.87 -12.02
CA GLY A 42 47.00 16.82 -13.45
C GLY A 42 45.84 15.91 -13.83
N SER A 43 45.44 15.00 -12.93
CA SER A 43 44.42 14.04 -13.25
C SER A 43 43.56 13.70 -12.00
N ILE A 44 42.35 13.21 -12.27
CA ILE A 44 41.45 12.69 -11.25
C ILE A 44 41.30 11.18 -11.45
N VAL A 45 41.48 10.41 -10.38
CA VAL A 45 41.23 8.97 -10.38
C VAL A 45 39.89 8.70 -9.70
N PHE A 46 39.03 7.91 -10.36
CA PHE A 46 37.71 7.52 -9.85
C PHE A 46 37.30 6.17 -10.42
N TRP A 47 36.27 5.54 -9.84
CA TRP A 47 35.69 4.36 -10.44
C TRP A 47 34.32 4.67 -11.06
N ALA A 48 34.03 4.03 -12.17
CA ALA A 48 32.73 4.02 -12.82
C ALA A 48 32.63 2.79 -13.75
N ARG A 49 31.41 2.26 -13.94
CA ARG A 49 31.15 1.13 -14.83
C ARG A 49 32.03 -0.08 -14.54
N GLY A 50 32.22 -0.40 -13.25
CA GLY A 50 33.04 -1.54 -12.83
C GLY A 50 34.52 -1.42 -13.13
N LYS A 51 35.05 -0.21 -13.45
CA LYS A 51 36.43 0.07 -13.81
C LYS A 51 37.00 1.24 -13.03
N ILE A 52 38.31 1.29 -12.92
CA ILE A 52 39.03 2.45 -12.37
C ILE A 52 39.53 3.30 -13.56
N TRP A 53 39.26 4.59 -13.46
CA TRP A 53 39.59 5.56 -14.51
C TRP A 53 40.53 6.63 -14.00
N ARG A 54 41.45 7.06 -14.88
CA ARG A 54 42.23 8.27 -14.73
C ARG A 54 41.77 9.27 -15.79
N LEU A 55 41.27 10.42 -15.37
CA LEU A 55 40.79 11.51 -16.19
C LEU A 55 41.81 12.65 -16.14
N ASN A 56 42.33 13.05 -17.26
CA ASN A 56 43.20 14.23 -17.35
C ASN A 56 42.35 15.52 -17.28
N ALA A 57 42.70 16.42 -16.37
CA ALA A 57 41.91 17.62 -16.13
C ALA A 57 42.06 18.70 -17.23
N ALA A 58 43.13 18.66 -17.98
CA ALA A 58 43.40 19.67 -19.00
C ALA A 58 42.72 19.37 -20.35
N ASP A 59 42.69 18.10 -20.76
CA ASP A 59 42.19 17.68 -22.09
C ASP A 59 41.02 16.72 -22.02
N THR A 60 40.55 16.39 -20.82
CA THR A 60 39.45 15.47 -20.56
C THR A 60 39.70 14.05 -21.08
N SER A 61 40.91 13.69 -21.43
CA SER A 61 41.25 12.34 -21.87
C SER A 61 41.06 11.34 -20.74
N LEU A 62 40.44 10.17 -21.06
CA LEU A 62 40.05 9.15 -20.09
C LEU A 62 40.87 7.90 -20.36
N HIS A 63 41.58 7.40 -19.35
CA HIS A 63 42.38 6.18 -19.40
C HIS A 63 41.92 5.19 -18.37
N GLU A 64 41.69 3.92 -18.79
CA GLU A 64 41.40 2.82 -17.88
C GLU A 64 42.69 2.43 -17.12
N ILE A 65 42.57 2.30 -15.80
CA ILE A 65 43.58 1.68 -14.95
C ILE A 65 43.20 0.22 -14.78
N PRO A 66 43.87 -0.70 -15.50
CA PRO A 66 43.51 -2.10 -15.42
C PRO A 66 43.86 -2.70 -14.04
N PHE A 67 42.99 -3.51 -13.49
CA PHE A 67 43.26 -4.26 -12.28
C PHE A 67 42.74 -5.68 -12.40
N ARG A 68 43.32 -6.57 -11.63
CA ARG A 68 42.86 -7.97 -11.52
C ARG A 68 42.76 -8.33 -10.05
N ILE A 69 41.63 -8.91 -9.71
CA ILE A 69 41.41 -9.50 -8.39
C ILE A 69 41.46 -11.01 -8.55
N ARG A 70 42.27 -11.67 -7.75
CA ARG A 70 42.25 -13.11 -7.58
C ARG A 70 41.98 -13.39 -6.11
N ASP A 71 40.84 -13.97 -5.84
CA ASP A 71 40.38 -14.30 -4.49
C ASP A 71 39.93 -15.77 -4.46
N THR A 72 40.16 -16.43 -3.34
CA THR A 72 39.66 -17.78 -3.10
C THR A 72 38.83 -17.71 -1.84
N ARG A 73 37.55 -17.97 -2.01
CA ARG A 73 36.58 -17.93 -0.90
C ARG A 73 36.03 -19.31 -0.63
N GLN A 74 35.89 -19.63 0.63
CA GLN A 74 35.09 -20.79 1.03
C GLN A 74 33.62 -20.33 1.06
N VAL A 75 32.81 -20.93 0.23
CA VAL A 75 31.36 -20.71 0.21
C VAL A 75 30.71 -21.92 0.87
N ALA A 76 29.92 -21.65 1.91
CA ALA A 76 29.12 -22.69 2.55
C ALA A 76 28.08 -23.23 1.55
N GLU A 77 27.83 -24.51 1.62
CA GLU A 77 26.75 -25.11 0.82
C GLU A 77 25.42 -24.45 1.23
N PRO A 78 24.64 -23.92 0.26
CA PRO A 78 23.40 -23.23 0.58
C PRO A 78 22.37 -24.21 1.15
N VAL A 79 21.72 -23.82 2.23
CA VAL A 79 20.57 -24.57 2.76
C VAL A 79 19.42 -24.46 1.75
N ARG A 80 19.13 -25.55 1.06
CA ARG A 80 18.03 -25.64 0.11
C ARG A 80 16.97 -26.57 0.66
N PHE A 81 15.77 -26.09 0.77
CA PHE A 81 14.60 -26.89 1.09
C PHE A 81 13.60 -26.86 -0.07
N PRO A 82 12.83 -27.93 -0.27
CA PRO A 82 11.87 -27.98 -1.36
C PRO A 82 10.76 -26.92 -1.12
N VAL A 83 10.57 -26.07 -2.11
CA VAL A 83 9.50 -25.05 -2.10
C VAL A 83 8.48 -25.39 -3.17
N ASN A 84 7.23 -25.53 -2.78
CA ASN A 84 6.14 -25.60 -3.74
C ASN A 84 5.76 -24.18 -4.17
N VAL A 85 6.32 -23.72 -5.29
CA VAL A 85 6.12 -22.33 -5.79
C VAL A 85 4.72 -22.07 -6.33
N ALA A 86 3.92 -23.11 -6.57
CA ALA A 86 2.55 -22.96 -7.08
C ALA A 86 1.68 -24.11 -6.54
N PRO A 87 1.33 -24.09 -5.26
CA PRO A 87 0.36 -25.04 -4.70
C PRO A 87 -0.98 -24.89 -5.44
N GLY A 88 -1.82 -25.94 -5.43
CA GLY A 88 -3.12 -25.88 -6.09
C GLY A 88 -3.99 -24.74 -5.53
N LYS A 89 -4.13 -24.73 -4.20
CA LYS A 89 -4.88 -23.70 -3.46
C LYS A 89 -4.03 -23.06 -2.37
N PHE A 90 -4.39 -21.86 -2.00
CA PHE A 90 -3.80 -21.16 -0.86
C PHE A 90 -4.86 -20.37 -0.09
N PRO A 91 -4.68 -20.20 1.23
CA PRO A 91 -5.57 -19.38 2.04
C PRO A 91 -5.28 -17.89 1.83
N VAL A 92 -6.32 -17.11 1.57
CA VAL A 92 -6.25 -15.65 1.44
C VAL A 92 -6.33 -15.03 2.83
N ARG A 93 -5.18 -14.62 3.38
CA ARG A 93 -5.06 -14.16 4.77
C ARG A 93 -4.87 -12.64 4.91
N MET A 94 -4.41 -11.97 3.86
CA MET A 94 -4.14 -10.53 3.85
C MET A 94 -5.39 -9.77 3.41
N LEU A 95 -6.32 -9.58 4.34
CA LEU A 95 -7.54 -8.83 4.11
C LEU A 95 -7.34 -7.38 4.51
N ARG A 96 -7.76 -6.44 3.64
CA ARG A 96 -7.56 -5.01 3.85
C ARG A 96 -8.88 -4.26 3.88
N TRP A 97 -8.91 -3.15 4.62
CA TRP A 97 -10.09 -2.26 4.72
C TRP A 97 -11.35 -3.03 5.09
N VAL A 98 -11.24 -3.89 6.08
CA VAL A 98 -12.37 -4.71 6.57
C VAL A 98 -13.44 -3.79 7.13
N ARG A 99 -14.69 -3.93 6.65
CA ARG A 99 -15.86 -3.15 7.10
C ARG A 99 -17.05 -4.05 7.31
N VAL A 100 -17.71 -3.89 8.45
CA VAL A 100 -18.96 -4.61 8.81
C VAL A 100 -20.14 -3.70 8.48
N SER A 101 -21.21 -4.31 7.95
CA SER A 101 -22.45 -3.58 7.62
C SER A 101 -23.09 -2.97 8.86
N PRO A 102 -23.88 -1.88 8.71
CA PRO A 102 -24.59 -1.26 9.83
C PRO A 102 -25.54 -2.20 10.60
N GLN A 103 -25.98 -3.29 9.96
CA GLN A 103 -26.81 -4.32 10.59
C GLN A 103 -25.99 -5.41 11.29
N GLY A 104 -24.66 -5.44 11.08
CA GLY A 104 -23.78 -6.48 11.63
C GLY A 104 -23.89 -7.83 10.92
N ASP A 105 -24.63 -7.92 9.81
CA ASP A 105 -24.95 -9.15 9.09
C ASP A 105 -24.02 -9.46 7.91
N LYS A 106 -23.18 -8.51 7.51
CA LYS A 106 -22.24 -8.65 6.40
C LYS A 106 -20.87 -8.02 6.74
N VAL A 107 -19.86 -8.54 6.10
CA VAL A 107 -18.53 -7.93 6.09
C VAL A 107 -18.05 -7.80 4.65
N VAL A 108 -17.39 -6.67 4.34
CA VAL A 108 -16.68 -6.46 3.08
C VAL A 108 -15.21 -6.20 3.38
N TYR A 109 -14.36 -6.59 2.46
CA TYR A 109 -12.92 -6.35 2.52
C TYR A 109 -12.29 -6.45 1.13
N GLN A 110 -11.13 -5.88 0.98
CA GLN A 110 -10.33 -6.07 -0.22
C GLN A 110 -9.39 -7.25 -0.04
N ALA A 111 -9.33 -8.09 -1.06
CA ALA A 111 -8.36 -9.17 -1.21
C ALA A 111 -8.07 -9.40 -2.69
N LEU A 112 -6.83 -9.76 -3.03
CA LEU A 112 -6.43 -10.09 -4.41
C LEU A 112 -6.82 -9.02 -5.45
N GLY A 113 -6.80 -7.75 -5.04
CA GLY A 113 -7.13 -6.62 -5.93
C GLY A 113 -8.63 -6.34 -6.09
N HIS A 114 -9.53 -7.08 -5.44
CA HIS A 114 -10.97 -6.94 -5.56
C HIS A 114 -11.67 -6.88 -4.20
N ILE A 115 -12.89 -6.34 -4.20
CA ILE A 115 -13.73 -6.34 -3.01
C ILE A 115 -14.53 -7.64 -2.94
N TYR A 116 -14.49 -8.26 -1.76
CA TYR A 116 -15.28 -9.43 -1.40
C TYR A 116 -16.33 -9.06 -0.36
N ILE A 117 -17.47 -9.70 -0.44
CA ILE A 117 -18.56 -9.60 0.52
C ILE A 117 -18.89 -10.98 1.09
N LYS A 118 -19.11 -11.05 2.40
CA LYS A 118 -19.45 -12.27 3.11
C LYS A 118 -20.60 -12.00 4.07
N ASN A 119 -21.64 -12.83 4.04
CA ASN A 119 -22.68 -12.80 5.05
C ASN A 119 -22.17 -13.40 6.37
N LEU A 120 -22.42 -12.71 7.45
CA LEU A 120 -22.06 -13.17 8.79
C LEU A 120 -23.24 -13.95 9.43
N PRO A 121 -22.96 -14.92 10.27
CA PRO A 121 -21.64 -15.43 10.65
C PRO A 121 -21.05 -16.48 9.70
N ASN A 122 -21.82 -17.11 8.80
CA ASN A 122 -21.45 -18.38 8.15
C ASN A 122 -21.50 -18.36 6.61
N GLY A 123 -21.70 -17.21 5.96
CA GLY A 123 -21.70 -17.12 4.50
C GLY A 123 -20.30 -17.37 3.90
N GLU A 124 -20.26 -17.75 2.63
CA GLU A 124 -19.01 -17.80 1.88
C GLU A 124 -18.67 -16.45 1.26
N PRO A 125 -17.38 -16.05 1.24
CA PRO A 125 -16.97 -14.81 0.56
C PRO A 125 -17.17 -14.92 -0.95
N THR A 126 -17.77 -13.88 -1.52
CA THR A 126 -17.96 -13.75 -2.97
C THR A 126 -17.43 -12.40 -3.44
N ARG A 127 -16.90 -12.34 -4.65
CA ARG A 127 -16.53 -11.05 -5.24
C ARG A 127 -17.77 -10.17 -5.40
N LEU A 128 -17.65 -8.90 -5.03
CA LEU A 128 -18.71 -7.92 -5.20
C LEU A 128 -18.96 -7.60 -6.67
N THR A 129 -17.88 -7.56 -7.47
CA THR A 129 -17.93 -7.26 -8.92
C THR A 129 -17.31 -8.40 -9.72
N SER A 130 -17.72 -8.56 -10.97
CA SER A 130 -17.18 -9.58 -11.89
C SER A 130 -16.10 -9.02 -12.84
N GLN A 131 -15.82 -7.71 -12.79
CA GLN A 131 -14.88 -7.05 -13.69
C GLN A 131 -13.41 -7.36 -13.34
N ASN A 132 -12.50 -7.28 -14.33
CA ASN A 132 -11.08 -7.50 -14.19
C ASN A 132 -10.23 -6.36 -14.80
N ASP A 133 -10.83 -5.22 -15.11
CA ASP A 133 -10.19 -4.12 -15.82
C ASP A 133 -9.63 -3.04 -14.86
N HIS A 134 -9.91 -3.14 -13.58
CA HIS A 134 -9.38 -2.26 -12.53
C HIS A 134 -9.33 -2.96 -11.17
N PHE A 135 -8.45 -2.49 -10.31
CA PHE A 135 -8.39 -2.87 -8.89
C PHE A 135 -9.38 -2.07 -8.06
N GLU A 136 -9.80 -2.62 -6.94
CA GLU A 136 -10.82 -2.08 -6.04
C GLU A 136 -10.27 -1.94 -4.62
N PHE A 137 -10.56 -0.80 -3.95
CA PHE A 137 -9.99 -0.46 -2.65
C PHE A 137 -10.97 0.33 -1.79
N HIS A 138 -10.71 0.40 -0.47
CA HIS A 138 -11.38 1.28 0.49
C HIS A 138 -12.91 1.17 0.49
N PRO A 139 -13.50 -0.02 0.64
CA PRO A 139 -14.95 -0.13 0.68
C PRO A 139 -15.54 0.50 1.96
N SER A 140 -16.71 1.13 1.85
CA SER A 140 -17.47 1.68 2.96
C SER A 140 -18.97 1.58 2.70
N PHE A 141 -19.75 1.11 3.68
CA PHE A 141 -21.20 1.03 3.60
C PHE A 141 -21.87 2.39 3.78
N SER A 142 -23.01 2.57 3.12
CA SER A 142 -23.99 3.59 3.54
C SER A 142 -24.59 3.22 4.90
N ARG A 143 -25.10 4.22 5.64
CA ARG A 143 -25.64 3.98 6.98
C ARG A 143 -26.88 3.09 7.02
N ASP A 144 -27.64 3.04 5.94
CA ASP A 144 -28.77 2.13 5.76
C ASP A 144 -28.33 0.71 5.32
N GLY A 145 -27.05 0.52 4.95
CA GLY A 145 -26.49 -0.73 4.48
C GLY A 145 -26.92 -1.13 3.08
N GLN A 146 -27.56 -0.23 2.30
CA GLN A 146 -28.06 -0.56 0.95
C GLN A 146 -27.03 -0.30 -0.14
N TYR A 147 -26.04 0.55 0.12
CA TYR A 147 -25.02 0.93 -0.85
C TYR A 147 -23.62 0.70 -0.29
N LEU A 148 -22.70 0.49 -1.22
CA LEU A 148 -21.27 0.48 -0.96
C LEU A 148 -20.60 1.56 -1.82
N VAL A 149 -19.71 2.35 -1.22
CA VAL A 149 -18.80 3.24 -1.93
C VAL A 149 -17.39 2.68 -1.83
N TYR A 150 -16.62 2.79 -2.90
CA TYR A 150 -15.25 2.30 -2.96
C TYR A 150 -14.43 3.05 -4.00
N THR A 151 -13.12 2.90 -3.95
CA THR A 151 -12.22 3.47 -4.94
C THR A 151 -11.70 2.40 -5.89
N THR A 152 -11.32 2.82 -7.09
CA THR A 152 -10.74 1.94 -8.10
C THR A 152 -9.46 2.52 -8.65
N TRP A 153 -8.60 1.67 -9.21
CA TRP A 153 -7.38 2.06 -9.90
C TRP A 153 -7.17 1.26 -11.17
N ASN A 154 -6.80 1.96 -12.21
CA ASN A 154 -6.34 1.40 -13.48
C ASN A 154 -5.28 2.34 -14.06
N ASP A 155 -4.13 1.83 -14.47
CA ASP A 155 -2.99 2.67 -14.91
C ASP A 155 -3.30 3.56 -16.11
N LYS A 156 -4.29 3.20 -16.93
CA LYS A 156 -4.70 4.01 -18.09
C LYS A 156 -5.75 5.07 -17.73
N ARG A 157 -6.72 4.72 -16.87
CA ARG A 157 -7.84 5.58 -16.49
C ARG A 157 -7.67 6.21 -15.10
N LEU A 158 -6.67 5.74 -14.34
CA LEU A 158 -6.34 6.17 -13.00
C LEU A 158 -7.45 5.87 -11.99
N GLY A 159 -7.44 6.57 -10.85
CA GLY A 159 -8.40 6.35 -9.78
C GLY A 159 -9.76 6.99 -10.02
N GLN A 160 -10.80 6.29 -9.59
CA GLN A 160 -12.19 6.74 -9.58
C GLN A 160 -12.86 6.35 -8.27
N ILE A 161 -13.94 7.03 -7.92
CA ILE A 161 -14.84 6.63 -6.83
C ILE A 161 -16.11 6.06 -7.46
N ARG A 162 -16.54 4.91 -6.95
CA ARG A 162 -17.72 4.20 -7.42
C ARG A 162 -18.71 3.95 -6.30
N VAL A 163 -19.98 3.96 -6.63
CA VAL A 163 -21.09 3.56 -5.77
C VAL A 163 -21.81 2.38 -6.40
N THR A 164 -22.08 1.36 -5.60
CA THR A 164 -22.88 0.19 -6.03
C THR A 164 -24.00 -0.10 -5.06
N SER A 165 -25.15 -0.54 -5.58
CA SER A 165 -26.26 -1.06 -4.76
C SER A 165 -25.95 -2.48 -4.31
N LEU A 166 -26.31 -2.83 -3.08
CA LEU A 166 -26.23 -4.18 -2.54
C LEU A 166 -27.57 -4.92 -2.64
N SER A 167 -28.59 -4.28 -3.22
CA SER A 167 -29.89 -4.89 -3.49
C SER A 167 -29.80 -5.84 -4.68
N LYS A 168 -30.33 -7.06 -4.54
CA LYS A 168 -30.41 -8.03 -5.66
C LYS A 168 -31.36 -7.62 -6.79
N LYS A 169 -32.12 -6.53 -6.63
CA LYS A 169 -33.12 -6.08 -7.62
C LYS A 169 -32.54 -5.16 -8.69
N ASP A 170 -31.47 -4.46 -8.36
CA ASP A 170 -30.80 -3.61 -9.31
C ASP A 170 -29.60 -4.39 -9.87
N ASP A 171 -29.48 -4.49 -11.16
CA ASP A 171 -28.29 -4.93 -11.86
C ASP A 171 -27.15 -4.02 -11.34
N HIS A 172 -26.36 -4.48 -10.39
CA HIS A 172 -25.38 -3.74 -9.58
C HIS A 172 -24.80 -2.55 -10.36
N GLU A 173 -25.53 -1.43 -10.38
CA GLU A 173 -25.10 -0.23 -11.07
C GLU A 173 -23.83 0.27 -10.43
N ASN A 174 -22.71 -0.13 -11.01
CA ASN A 174 -21.38 0.31 -10.65
C ASN A 174 -21.16 1.73 -11.17
N ARG A 175 -21.80 2.71 -10.54
CA ARG A 175 -21.76 4.08 -10.99
C ARG A 175 -20.48 4.79 -10.54
N VAL A 176 -19.75 5.36 -11.50
CA VAL A 176 -18.66 6.31 -11.22
C VAL A 176 -19.26 7.64 -10.81
N ILE A 177 -18.87 8.17 -9.66
CA ILE A 177 -19.35 9.47 -9.16
C ILE A 177 -18.36 10.61 -9.36
N THR A 178 -17.06 10.32 -9.56
CA THR A 178 -16.03 11.32 -9.85
C THR A 178 -15.95 11.61 -11.37
N ASN A 179 -15.80 12.88 -11.73
CA ASN A 179 -15.73 13.33 -13.12
C ASN A 179 -14.29 13.56 -13.63
N LYS A 180 -13.30 13.48 -12.75
CA LYS A 180 -11.88 13.60 -13.08
C LYS A 180 -11.14 12.43 -12.48
N PRO A 181 -10.11 11.92 -13.16
CA PRO A 181 -9.24 10.91 -12.57
C PRO A 181 -8.38 11.53 -11.45
N GLY A 182 -8.01 10.72 -10.48
CA GLY A 182 -7.17 11.14 -9.36
C GLY A 182 -6.80 9.96 -8.49
N HIS A 183 -5.97 10.19 -7.48
CA HIS A 183 -5.70 9.20 -6.43
C HIS A 183 -6.66 9.46 -5.26
N TYR A 184 -7.73 8.70 -5.20
CA TYR A 184 -8.80 8.81 -4.22
C TYR A 184 -8.73 7.66 -3.22
N ILE A 185 -8.87 7.98 -1.93
CA ILE A 185 -8.87 6.99 -0.85
C ILE A 185 -9.94 7.32 0.20
N ASN A 186 -10.30 6.32 1.00
CA ASN A 186 -11.17 6.41 2.17
C ASN A 186 -12.51 7.15 1.90
N PRO A 187 -13.29 6.76 0.89
CA PRO A 187 -14.60 7.35 0.65
C PRO A 187 -15.59 6.87 1.72
N VAL A 188 -16.39 7.79 2.23
CA VAL A 188 -17.44 7.49 3.23
C VAL A 188 -18.72 8.25 2.89
N PHE A 189 -19.88 7.59 3.08
CA PHE A 189 -21.17 8.25 2.94
C PHE A 189 -21.45 9.19 4.13
N SER A 190 -22.14 10.30 3.86
CA SER A 190 -22.84 11.04 4.91
C SER A 190 -23.93 10.18 5.57
N PRO A 191 -24.32 10.47 6.82
CA PRO A 191 -25.36 9.70 7.52
C PRO A 191 -26.67 9.54 6.75
N ASP A 192 -27.09 10.54 5.98
CA ASP A 192 -28.27 10.52 5.13
C ASP A 192 -28.06 9.88 3.74
N GLY A 193 -26.81 9.46 3.43
CA GLY A 193 -26.46 8.86 2.14
C GLY A 193 -26.42 9.85 0.96
N SER A 194 -26.68 11.13 1.17
CA SER A 194 -26.76 12.12 0.08
C SER A 194 -25.42 12.54 -0.49
N LYS A 195 -24.36 12.44 0.31
CA LYS A 195 -23.00 12.84 -0.06
C LYS A 195 -21.99 11.72 0.22
N VAL A 196 -20.87 11.78 -0.48
CA VAL A 196 -19.66 11.01 -0.21
C VAL A 196 -18.53 11.99 0.08
N VAL A 197 -17.85 11.79 1.21
CA VAL A 197 -16.62 12.49 1.56
C VAL A 197 -15.46 11.56 1.33
N PHE A 198 -14.37 12.07 0.79
CA PHE A 198 -13.19 11.29 0.44
C PHE A 198 -11.92 12.11 0.53
N GLN A 199 -10.80 11.44 0.61
CA GLN A 199 -9.49 12.06 0.52
C GLN A 199 -8.97 11.96 -0.90
N ARG A 200 -8.51 13.09 -1.47
CA ARG A 200 -7.65 13.12 -2.64
C ARG A 200 -6.22 13.24 -2.14
N THR A 201 -5.45 12.19 -2.33
CA THR A 201 -4.06 12.12 -1.87
C THR A 201 -3.09 12.49 -2.98
N GLY A 202 -1.86 12.82 -2.59
CA GLY A 202 -0.75 12.98 -3.52
C GLY A 202 -0.22 11.63 -4.00
N GLY A 203 0.52 11.65 -5.08
CA GLY A 203 1.43 10.55 -5.45
C GLY A 203 2.75 10.65 -4.69
N GLY A 204 3.61 9.65 -4.84
CA GLY A 204 5.00 9.76 -4.39
C GLY A 204 5.67 10.96 -5.04
N TRP A 205 6.20 11.86 -4.24
CA TRP A 205 6.78 13.12 -4.72
C TRP A 205 7.96 12.93 -5.68
N LEU A 206 8.60 11.75 -5.64
CA LEU A 206 9.68 11.38 -6.55
C LEU A 206 9.20 10.83 -7.89
N THR A 207 8.08 10.09 -7.90
CA THR A 207 7.68 9.26 -9.05
C THR A 207 6.43 9.75 -9.77
N SER A 208 5.57 10.55 -9.11
CA SER A 208 4.27 10.92 -9.67
C SER A 208 3.77 12.29 -9.22
N PRO A 209 4.51 13.38 -9.46
CA PRO A 209 4.07 14.73 -9.06
C PRO A 209 2.76 15.15 -9.75
N LEU A 210 2.40 14.55 -10.87
CA LEU A 210 1.15 14.85 -11.60
C LEU A 210 -0.12 14.43 -10.83
N TRP A 211 -0.03 13.43 -9.97
CA TRP A 211 -1.15 12.94 -9.14
C TRP A 211 -1.38 13.76 -7.89
N SER A 212 -0.40 14.56 -7.50
CA SER A 212 -0.38 15.35 -6.27
C SER A 212 -1.11 16.69 -6.36
N ARG A 213 -1.82 16.93 -7.46
CA ARG A 213 -2.54 18.21 -7.65
C ARG A 213 -3.79 18.25 -6.78
N ASP A 214 -3.98 19.38 -6.10
CA ASP A 214 -5.18 19.67 -5.31
C ASP A 214 -5.49 18.60 -4.26
N GLN A 215 -4.51 18.21 -3.46
CA GLN A 215 -4.73 17.34 -2.31
C GLN A 215 -5.74 17.92 -1.33
N GLY A 216 -6.38 17.07 -0.55
CA GLY A 216 -7.31 17.49 0.49
C GLY A 216 -8.49 16.55 0.66
N ILE A 217 -9.41 16.98 1.49
CA ILE A 217 -10.68 16.30 1.75
C ILE A 217 -11.78 16.99 0.93
N TYR A 218 -12.55 16.17 0.24
CA TYR A 218 -13.59 16.63 -0.68
C TYR A 218 -14.93 15.98 -0.36
N ALA A 219 -16.01 16.69 -0.68
CA ALA A 219 -17.37 16.14 -0.73
C ALA A 219 -17.91 16.15 -2.16
N ILE A 220 -18.69 15.13 -2.50
CA ILE A 220 -19.42 15.02 -3.75
C ILE A 220 -20.82 14.47 -3.46
N ALA A 221 -21.82 14.82 -4.27
CA ALA A 221 -23.13 14.16 -4.18
C ALA A 221 -22.98 12.65 -4.48
N SER A 222 -23.68 11.79 -3.75
CA SER A 222 -23.62 10.34 -3.96
C SER A 222 -24.07 9.91 -5.35
N GLN A 223 -24.82 10.77 -6.05
CA GLN A 223 -25.23 10.60 -7.46
C GLN A 223 -24.17 11.06 -8.47
N GLY A 224 -23.07 11.68 -8.00
CA GLY A 224 -22.02 12.23 -8.84
C GLY A 224 -22.14 13.74 -9.03
N GLY A 225 -21.16 14.34 -9.69
CA GLY A 225 -21.12 15.78 -9.94
C GLY A 225 -19.72 16.37 -9.76
N GLN A 226 -19.67 17.66 -9.39
CA GLN A 226 -18.41 18.34 -9.12
C GLN A 226 -18.04 18.19 -7.63
N PRO A 227 -16.84 17.68 -7.33
CA PRO A 227 -16.34 17.64 -5.97
C PRO A 227 -16.08 19.05 -5.42
N VAL A 228 -16.43 19.27 -4.17
CA VAL A 228 -16.15 20.51 -3.44
C VAL A 228 -15.11 20.22 -2.36
N LYS A 229 -14.03 20.99 -2.33
CA LYS A 229 -12.98 20.85 -1.31
C LYS A 229 -13.50 21.37 0.04
N ILE A 230 -13.37 20.56 1.07
CA ILE A 230 -13.68 20.92 2.45
C ILE A 230 -12.44 21.52 3.13
N THR A 231 -11.29 20.83 3.01
CA THR A 231 -10.01 21.27 3.63
C THR A 231 -8.82 20.70 2.86
N GLU A 232 -7.68 21.37 2.97
CA GLU A 232 -6.44 20.92 2.35
C GLU A 232 -5.69 19.84 3.16
N SER A 233 -6.00 19.72 4.45
CA SER A 233 -5.27 18.85 5.37
C SER A 233 -6.19 17.92 6.14
N GLY A 234 -5.69 16.75 6.46
CA GLY A 234 -6.39 15.70 7.19
C GLY A 234 -6.49 14.40 6.38
N SER A 235 -6.81 13.33 7.08
CA SER A 235 -6.96 11.99 6.52
C SER A 235 -8.10 11.24 7.19
N ASN A 236 -8.45 10.06 6.67
CA ASN A 236 -9.47 9.17 7.22
C ASN A 236 -10.78 9.88 7.57
N PRO A 237 -11.46 10.50 6.59
CA PRO A 237 -12.72 11.18 6.83
C PRO A 237 -13.76 10.19 7.36
N GLN A 238 -14.54 10.63 8.35
CA GLN A 238 -15.62 9.84 8.92
C GLN A 238 -16.73 10.77 9.44
N PHE A 239 -17.93 10.23 9.55
CA PHE A 239 -19.06 10.91 10.15
C PHE A 239 -19.41 10.31 11.52
N GLY A 240 -19.77 11.18 12.45
CA GLY A 240 -20.50 10.79 13.63
C GLY A 240 -22.02 10.77 13.37
N ILE A 241 -22.80 11.36 14.26
CA ILE A 241 -24.28 11.36 14.17
C ILE A 241 -24.82 12.35 13.12
N SER A 242 -24.10 13.44 12.82
CA SER A 242 -24.58 14.57 12.01
C SER A 242 -24.01 14.55 10.59
N ASN A 243 -24.82 15.04 9.63
CA ASN A 243 -24.39 15.33 8.26
C ASN A 243 -23.56 16.62 8.12
N GLU A 244 -23.50 17.44 9.16
CA GLU A 244 -22.96 18.80 9.09
C GLU A 244 -21.44 18.85 9.29
N ARG A 245 -20.87 17.83 9.94
CA ARG A 245 -19.46 17.81 10.32
C ARG A 245 -18.78 16.51 9.94
N VAL A 246 -17.55 16.64 9.46
CA VAL A 246 -16.65 15.51 9.15
C VAL A 246 -15.56 15.46 10.20
N PHE A 247 -15.31 14.30 10.74
CA PHE A 247 -14.16 14.03 11.58
C PHE A 247 -12.97 13.62 10.71
N LEU A 248 -11.79 14.10 11.07
CA LEU A 248 -10.54 13.89 10.35
C LEU A 248 -9.41 13.59 11.33
N GLN A 249 -8.48 12.79 10.90
CA GLN A 249 -7.21 12.61 11.58
C GLN A 249 -6.22 13.66 11.05
N LYS A 250 -5.47 14.29 11.94
CA LYS A 250 -4.38 15.19 11.60
C LYS A 250 -3.12 14.82 12.37
N THR A 251 -2.00 14.94 11.69
CA THR A 251 -0.68 14.90 12.32
C THR A 251 -0.12 16.31 12.27
N ALA A 252 0.40 16.84 13.36
CA ALA A 252 1.04 18.15 13.33
C ALA A 252 2.36 18.08 12.57
N SER A 253 2.80 19.23 12.09
CA SER A 253 4.03 19.39 11.30
C SER A 253 5.32 19.31 12.13
N ASP A 254 5.24 19.38 13.44
CA ASP A 254 6.39 19.25 14.33
C ASP A 254 6.57 17.78 14.79
N PRO A 255 7.65 17.12 14.39
CA PRO A 255 7.90 15.73 14.77
C PRO A 255 8.14 15.51 16.27
N ASN A 256 8.37 16.59 17.02
CA ASN A 256 8.65 16.53 18.47
C ASN A 256 7.43 16.88 19.35
N ALA A 257 6.30 17.23 18.76
CA ALA A 257 5.08 17.54 19.50
C ALA A 257 4.15 16.30 19.54
N ASP A 258 3.36 16.17 20.61
CA ASP A 258 2.26 15.18 20.73
C ASP A 258 1.19 15.45 19.67
N ASN A 259 1.12 14.64 18.59
CA ASN A 259 0.69 15.27 17.36
C ASN A 259 -0.30 14.51 16.53
N ARG A 260 -0.83 13.45 17.05
CA ARG A 260 -1.96 12.76 16.45
C ARG A 260 -3.25 13.39 16.99
N LYS A 261 -4.08 13.92 16.11
CA LYS A 261 -5.30 14.64 16.50
C LYS A 261 -6.51 14.06 15.81
N LEU A 262 -7.60 13.94 16.55
CA LEU A 262 -8.94 13.83 15.98
C LEU A 262 -9.57 15.22 15.98
N VAL A 263 -9.86 15.73 14.81
CA VAL A 263 -10.54 17.02 14.63
C VAL A 263 -11.89 16.81 13.94
N SER A 264 -12.81 17.76 14.09
CA SER A 264 -13.98 17.85 13.21
C SER A 264 -14.05 19.22 12.56
N ILE A 265 -14.55 19.26 11.33
CA ILE A 265 -14.74 20.49 10.56
C ILE A 265 -16.14 20.49 9.93
N SER A 266 -16.75 21.66 9.73
CA SER A 266 -18.03 21.73 9.02
C SER A 266 -17.88 21.35 7.55
N MET A 267 -18.98 20.97 6.90
CA MET A 267 -18.97 20.62 5.46
C MET A 267 -18.58 21.79 4.56
N GLU A 268 -18.61 23.02 5.07
CA GLU A 268 -18.13 24.25 4.40
C GLU A 268 -16.65 24.54 4.67
N GLY A 269 -15.94 23.64 5.39
CA GLY A 269 -14.53 23.82 5.71
C GLY A 269 -14.24 24.85 6.79
N LYS A 270 -15.20 25.10 7.68
CA LYS A 270 -15.10 26.09 8.75
C LYS A 270 -15.21 25.44 10.12
N GLU A 271 -14.92 26.22 11.16
CA GLU A 271 -15.10 25.84 12.57
C GLU A 271 -14.41 24.52 12.93
N GLU A 272 -13.14 24.41 12.62
CA GLU A 272 -12.36 23.23 13.03
C GLU A 272 -12.31 23.15 14.57
N ARG A 273 -12.57 21.96 15.10
CA ARG A 273 -12.56 21.66 16.54
C ARG A 273 -11.65 20.46 16.77
N THR A 274 -10.67 20.57 17.65
CA THR A 274 -9.86 19.43 18.10
C THR A 274 -10.57 18.79 19.28
N HIS A 275 -10.86 17.49 19.16
CA HIS A 275 -11.52 16.70 20.20
C HIS A 275 -10.49 15.96 21.06
N PHE A 276 -9.58 15.25 20.38
CA PHE A 276 -8.58 14.43 21.03
C PHE A 276 -7.19 14.68 20.45
N THR A 277 -6.21 14.47 21.31
CA THR A 277 -4.80 14.39 20.94
C THR A 277 -4.21 13.09 21.49
N SER A 278 -3.17 12.58 20.88
CA SER A 278 -2.38 11.47 21.40
C SER A 278 -0.97 11.50 20.81
N THR A 279 -0.03 10.89 21.50
CA THR A 279 1.36 10.74 21.02
C THR A 279 1.49 9.64 19.98
N TRP A 280 0.77 8.52 20.15
CA TRP A 280 1.04 7.29 19.40
C TRP A 280 -0.17 6.70 18.69
N ALA A 281 -1.36 7.28 18.82
CA ALA A 281 -2.52 6.75 18.12
C ALA A 281 -2.37 6.84 16.61
N THR A 282 -2.60 5.73 15.92
CA THR A 282 -2.46 5.61 14.46
C THR A 282 -3.81 5.63 13.74
N ASP A 283 -4.89 5.31 14.42
CA ASP A 283 -6.25 5.35 13.91
C ASP A 283 -7.22 5.82 14.99
N TYR A 284 -8.29 6.52 14.56
CA TYR A 284 -9.38 6.97 15.41
C TYR A 284 -10.70 6.67 14.71
N GLN A 285 -11.68 6.14 15.46
CA GLN A 285 -13.03 5.89 14.96
C GLN A 285 -14.07 6.39 15.93
N VAL A 286 -14.96 7.26 15.45
CA VAL A 286 -16.12 7.74 16.21
C VAL A 286 -17.29 6.79 15.96
N SER A 287 -17.99 6.39 17.02
CA SER A 287 -19.20 5.56 16.86
C SER A 287 -20.31 6.32 16.13
N PRO A 288 -21.15 5.63 15.35
CA PRO A 288 -22.26 6.25 14.62
C PRO A 288 -23.26 7.00 15.49
N ASP A 289 -23.42 6.58 16.75
CA ASP A 289 -24.29 7.22 17.75
C ASP A 289 -23.59 8.36 18.52
N GLY A 290 -22.30 8.58 18.26
CA GLY A 290 -21.51 9.63 18.87
C GLY A 290 -21.15 9.43 20.34
N LYS A 291 -21.28 8.22 20.88
CA LYS A 291 -21.02 7.93 22.30
C LYS A 291 -19.60 7.45 22.58
N TRP A 292 -18.94 6.84 21.59
CA TRP A 292 -17.68 6.15 21.77
C TRP A 292 -16.60 6.65 20.81
N ILE A 293 -15.35 6.58 21.25
CA ILE A 293 -14.16 6.72 20.45
C ILE A 293 -13.33 5.45 20.56
N GLY A 294 -13.09 4.78 19.44
CA GLY A 294 -12.07 3.72 19.32
C GLY A 294 -10.79 4.32 18.78
N PHE A 295 -9.66 3.84 19.22
CA PHE A 295 -8.37 4.20 18.65
C PHE A 295 -7.36 3.06 18.73
N VAL A 296 -6.37 3.08 17.84
CA VAL A 296 -5.25 2.15 17.85
C VAL A 296 -4.01 2.86 18.36
N GLU A 297 -3.40 2.35 19.40
CA GLU A 297 -2.12 2.84 19.88
C GLU A 297 -1.15 1.67 20.10
N ARG A 298 0.06 1.77 19.51
CA ARG A 298 1.08 0.72 19.56
C ARG A 298 0.50 -0.67 19.24
N PHE A 299 -0.29 -0.70 18.15
CA PHE A 299 -1.01 -1.87 17.61
C PHE A 299 -2.25 -2.32 18.40
N HIS A 300 -2.43 -1.92 19.66
CA HIS A 300 -3.58 -2.30 20.47
C HIS A 300 -4.79 -1.41 20.23
N VAL A 301 -5.96 -2.02 20.28
CA VAL A 301 -7.25 -1.34 20.16
C VAL A 301 -7.73 -0.91 21.55
N TYR A 302 -8.08 0.36 21.66
CA TYR A 302 -8.62 0.97 22.87
C TYR A 302 -9.99 1.60 22.59
N VAL A 303 -10.81 1.70 23.62
CA VAL A 303 -12.12 2.37 23.58
C VAL A 303 -12.27 3.28 24.78
N ALA A 304 -12.85 4.47 24.52
CA ALA A 304 -13.23 5.43 25.55
C ALA A 304 -14.57 6.10 25.20
N PRO A 305 -15.26 6.75 26.17
CA PRO A 305 -16.42 7.57 25.88
C PRO A 305 -16.03 8.77 25.01
N PHE A 306 -16.86 9.09 24.01
CA PHE A 306 -16.71 10.29 23.21
C PHE A 306 -17.42 11.45 23.89
N VAL A 307 -16.70 12.23 24.69
CA VAL A 307 -17.24 13.39 25.40
C VAL A 307 -16.85 14.69 24.75
N GLN A 308 -17.82 15.55 24.48
CA GLN A 308 -17.61 16.88 23.93
C GLN A 308 -17.58 17.92 25.04
N THR A 309 -16.44 18.11 25.68
CA THR A 309 -16.27 19.03 26.80
C THR A 309 -15.96 20.46 26.39
N GLY A 310 -15.79 20.74 25.10
CA GLY A 310 -15.24 21.98 24.60
C GLY A 310 -13.74 22.18 24.82
N LYS A 311 -13.09 21.23 25.48
CA LYS A 311 -11.63 21.17 25.67
C LYS A 311 -11.06 19.96 24.96
N THR A 312 -9.85 20.07 24.45
CA THR A 312 -9.09 18.93 23.89
C THR A 312 -8.70 17.98 25.03
N ILE A 313 -8.90 16.69 24.80
CA ILE A 313 -8.56 15.62 25.73
C ILE A 313 -7.40 14.82 25.16
N THR A 314 -6.40 14.52 25.99
CA THR A 314 -5.31 13.63 25.58
C THR A 314 -5.71 12.17 25.86
N LEU A 315 -5.63 11.33 24.80
CA LEU A 315 -5.86 9.90 24.88
C LEU A 315 -4.52 9.16 24.96
N GLY A 316 -4.53 8.02 25.63
CA GLY A 316 -3.41 7.11 25.75
C GLY A 316 -3.60 6.20 26.97
N PRO A 317 -3.02 4.99 26.99
CA PRO A 317 -3.20 4.03 28.08
C PRO A 317 -2.72 4.56 29.45
N ASP A 318 -1.76 5.49 29.45
CA ASP A 318 -1.22 6.10 30.66
C ASP A 318 -1.99 7.36 31.10
N GLN A 319 -3.02 7.76 30.34
CA GLN A 319 -3.78 8.99 30.63
C GLN A 319 -4.98 8.69 31.54
N LYS A 320 -5.16 9.55 32.54
CA LYS A 320 -6.25 9.42 33.55
C LYS A 320 -7.45 10.35 33.27
N GLY A 321 -7.44 11.03 32.13
CA GLY A 321 -8.45 12.03 31.80
C GLY A 321 -9.81 11.50 31.40
N LEU A 322 -9.86 10.27 30.90
CA LEU A 322 -11.07 9.53 30.52
C LEU A 322 -10.93 8.06 30.95
N PRO A 323 -12.04 7.43 31.41
CA PRO A 323 -12.06 5.99 31.55
C PRO A 323 -11.91 5.35 30.15
N MET A 324 -11.09 4.31 30.06
CA MET A 324 -10.89 3.54 28.85
C MET A 324 -10.50 2.12 29.13
N PHE A 325 -10.70 1.23 28.19
CA PHE A 325 -10.19 -0.12 28.30
C PHE A 325 -9.49 -0.56 27.01
N LYS A 326 -8.57 -1.50 27.13
CA LYS A 326 -7.88 -2.18 26.04
C LYS A 326 -8.77 -3.31 25.53
N ALA A 327 -9.24 -3.21 24.29
CA ALA A 327 -10.15 -4.19 23.71
C ALA A 327 -9.42 -5.38 23.06
N SER A 328 -8.20 -5.18 22.54
CA SER A 328 -7.42 -6.24 21.89
C SER A 328 -6.34 -6.77 22.81
N GLU A 329 -6.19 -8.10 22.86
CA GLU A 329 -5.09 -8.75 23.58
C GLU A 329 -3.74 -8.48 22.91
N THR A 330 -3.64 -8.73 21.60
CA THR A 330 -2.38 -8.59 20.84
C THR A 330 -2.37 -7.33 19.98
N ALA A 331 -3.14 -7.31 18.90
CA ALA A 331 -3.18 -6.19 17.95
C ALA A 331 -4.57 -6.08 17.31
N GLY A 332 -4.79 -5.01 16.53
CA GLY A 332 -5.98 -4.87 15.72
C GLY A 332 -5.87 -3.75 14.70
N ASP A 333 -6.34 -4.05 13.51
CA ASP A 333 -6.43 -3.13 12.37
C ASP A 333 -7.88 -2.90 11.97
N TRP A 334 -8.14 -1.90 11.15
CA TRP A 334 -9.43 -1.62 10.54
C TRP A 334 -10.56 -1.48 11.56
N ILE A 335 -10.28 -0.80 12.67
CA ILE A 335 -11.27 -0.57 13.75
C ILE A 335 -12.50 0.16 13.22
N GLN A 336 -13.66 -0.20 13.74
CA GLN A 336 -14.92 0.47 13.45
C GLN A 336 -15.99 0.15 14.49
N PHE A 337 -17.00 1.02 14.57
CA PHE A 337 -18.24 0.72 15.27
C PHE A 337 -19.32 0.39 14.26
N SER A 338 -20.07 -0.69 14.50
CA SER A 338 -21.15 -1.13 13.63
C SER A 338 -22.16 -1.98 14.38
N GLY A 339 -23.26 -2.32 13.70
CA GLY A 339 -24.37 -3.06 14.28
C GLY A 339 -25.34 -2.17 15.08
N PRO A 340 -26.52 -2.72 15.45
CA PRO A 340 -27.58 -1.97 16.13
C PRO A 340 -27.12 -1.37 17.47
N ASP A 341 -26.22 -2.05 18.16
CA ASP A 341 -25.73 -1.70 19.49
C ASP A 341 -24.36 -1.02 19.46
N SER A 342 -23.92 -0.53 18.29
CA SER A 342 -22.59 0.10 18.11
C SER A 342 -21.44 -0.74 18.64
N ASN A 343 -21.44 -2.04 18.34
CA ASN A 343 -20.34 -2.93 18.70
C ASN A 343 -19.03 -2.47 18.08
N LEU A 344 -17.95 -2.58 18.81
CA LEU A 344 -16.60 -2.40 18.29
C LEU A 344 -16.19 -3.63 17.50
N TYR A 345 -15.65 -3.41 16.30
CA TYR A 345 -15.04 -4.42 15.44
C TYR A 345 -13.62 -4.03 15.11
N TRP A 346 -12.77 -5.02 14.97
CA TRP A 346 -11.42 -4.89 14.40
C TRP A 346 -11.03 -6.19 13.72
N SER A 347 -9.99 -6.19 12.94
CA SER A 347 -9.44 -7.41 12.37
C SER A 347 -7.96 -7.58 12.69
N LEU A 348 -7.51 -8.81 12.71
CA LEU A 348 -6.10 -9.16 12.77
C LEU A 348 -5.86 -10.31 11.79
N GLY A 349 -5.14 -10.01 10.69
CA GLY A 349 -5.03 -10.94 9.58
C GLY A 349 -6.39 -11.29 8.99
N SER A 350 -6.76 -12.56 9.07
CA SER A 350 -8.04 -13.08 8.55
C SER A 350 -9.16 -13.20 9.60
N ASP A 351 -8.90 -12.81 10.83
CA ASP A 351 -9.86 -12.91 11.91
C ASP A 351 -10.54 -11.57 12.19
N LEU A 352 -11.85 -11.58 12.21
CA LEU A 352 -12.71 -10.48 12.60
C LEU A 352 -13.10 -10.65 14.07
N TYR A 353 -12.80 -9.64 14.84
CA TYR A 353 -13.13 -9.54 16.27
C TYR A 353 -14.33 -8.62 16.44
N SER A 354 -15.18 -8.93 17.40
CA SER A 354 -16.32 -8.08 17.78
C SER A 354 -16.53 -8.06 19.28
N LEU A 355 -16.79 -6.87 19.84
CA LEU A 355 -16.97 -6.66 21.25
C LEU A 355 -18.11 -5.66 21.49
N PRO A 356 -19.12 -5.98 22.33
CA PRO A 356 -20.07 -4.98 22.80
C PRO A 356 -19.36 -3.94 23.67
N VAL A 357 -19.74 -2.67 23.55
CA VAL A 357 -19.15 -1.58 24.34
C VAL A 357 -20.17 -1.01 25.30
N SER A 358 -19.80 -0.92 26.58
CA SER A 358 -20.63 -0.34 27.63
C SER A 358 -19.82 0.50 28.62
N LEU A 359 -20.50 1.37 29.38
CA LEU A 359 -19.87 2.16 30.44
C LEU A 359 -19.35 1.29 31.60
N GLU A 360 -19.97 0.15 31.84
CA GLU A 360 -19.57 -0.76 32.91
C GLU A 360 -18.16 -1.31 32.67
N GLN A 361 -17.82 -1.63 31.42
CA GLN A 361 -16.48 -2.06 31.03
C GLN A 361 -15.42 -0.98 31.30
N MET A 362 -15.79 0.30 31.17
CA MET A 362 -14.86 1.42 31.38
C MET A 362 -14.52 1.66 32.85
N THR A 363 -15.37 1.18 33.74
CA THR A 363 -15.25 1.39 35.21
C THR A 363 -14.90 0.11 35.96
N ALA A 364 -14.77 -1.01 35.25
CA ALA A 364 -14.35 -2.29 35.85
C ALA A 364 -12.96 -2.15 36.48
N SER A 365 -12.87 -2.55 37.72
CA SER A 365 -11.63 -2.50 38.51
C SER A 365 -10.71 -3.70 38.25
N ASP A 366 -11.22 -4.71 37.55
CA ASP A 366 -10.56 -5.97 37.28
C ASP A 366 -10.63 -6.29 35.78
N GLU A 367 -9.49 -6.42 35.12
CA GLU A 367 -9.41 -6.76 33.69
C GLU A 367 -10.03 -8.13 33.38
N ASP A 368 -10.02 -9.04 34.35
CA ASP A 368 -10.61 -10.38 34.22
C ASP A 368 -12.16 -10.37 34.11
N THR A 369 -12.80 -9.23 34.37
CA THR A 369 -14.26 -9.06 34.22
C THR A 369 -14.69 -8.53 32.87
N LEU A 370 -13.75 -8.16 31.99
CA LEU A 370 -14.08 -7.68 30.65
C LEU A 370 -14.57 -8.83 29.76
N PRO A 371 -15.61 -8.63 28.94
CA PRO A 371 -16.06 -9.66 28.02
C PRO A 371 -15.00 -9.96 26.96
N GLU A 372 -14.78 -11.23 26.70
CA GLU A 372 -13.91 -11.65 25.62
C GLU A 372 -14.52 -11.31 24.26
N PRO A 373 -13.70 -10.85 23.30
CA PRO A 373 -14.18 -10.58 21.94
C PRO A 373 -14.61 -11.89 21.24
N LYS A 374 -15.71 -11.82 20.51
CA LYS A 374 -16.09 -12.90 19.60
C LYS A 374 -15.19 -12.87 18.38
N ILE A 375 -14.63 -14.01 18.01
CA ILE A 375 -13.71 -14.14 16.89
C ILE A 375 -14.39 -14.91 15.75
N LYS A 376 -14.28 -14.39 14.53
CA LYS A 376 -14.79 -15.03 13.33
C LYS A 376 -13.75 -14.98 12.22
N ASN A 377 -13.31 -16.13 11.72
CA ASN A 377 -12.47 -16.19 10.55
C ASN A 377 -13.28 -15.81 9.30
N ILE A 378 -12.76 -14.87 8.52
CA ILE A 378 -13.38 -14.33 7.30
C ILE A 378 -12.55 -14.60 6.04
N SER A 379 -11.50 -15.41 6.13
CA SER A 379 -10.68 -15.85 5.00
C SER A 379 -11.43 -16.80 4.06
N PHE A 380 -10.83 -17.10 2.96
CA PHE A 380 -11.24 -18.13 2.02
C PHE A 380 -10.02 -18.73 1.32
N GLU A 381 -10.20 -19.83 0.62
CA GLU A 381 -9.19 -20.43 -0.24
C GLU A 381 -9.45 -20.10 -1.70
N THR A 382 -8.39 -19.88 -2.45
CA THR A 382 -8.45 -19.68 -3.90
C THR A 382 -7.32 -20.45 -4.58
N GLU A 383 -7.48 -20.71 -5.86
CA GLU A 383 -6.43 -21.35 -6.66
C GLU A 383 -5.36 -20.32 -7.05
N HIS A 384 -4.12 -20.80 -7.16
CA HIS A 384 -3.08 -19.99 -7.78
C HIS A 384 -3.39 -19.75 -9.24
N ASP A 385 -3.25 -18.50 -9.67
CA ASP A 385 -3.26 -18.17 -11.10
C ASP A 385 -1.96 -18.70 -11.73
N LYS A 386 -2.09 -19.67 -12.61
CA LYS A 386 -0.98 -20.32 -13.31
C LYS A 386 -1.19 -20.25 -14.80
N PRO A 387 -0.12 -20.00 -15.56
CA PRO A 387 -0.20 -20.18 -17.00
C PRO A 387 -0.49 -21.65 -17.31
N SER A 388 -1.20 -21.90 -18.41
CA SER A 388 -1.50 -23.22 -18.93
C SER A 388 -0.99 -23.37 -20.36
N GLY A 389 -0.78 -24.62 -20.78
CA GLY A 389 -0.31 -24.95 -22.10
C GLY A 389 1.21 -24.94 -22.24
N THR A 390 1.68 -24.92 -23.47
CA THR A 390 3.11 -24.98 -23.80
C THR A 390 3.56 -23.76 -24.58
N LEU A 391 4.63 -23.11 -24.14
CA LEU A 391 5.26 -21.97 -24.80
C LEU A 391 6.68 -22.37 -25.21
N ALA A 392 7.03 -22.15 -26.47
CA ALA A 392 8.39 -22.29 -26.97
C ALA A 392 8.97 -20.93 -27.30
N LEU A 393 10.04 -20.54 -26.63
CA LEU A 393 10.82 -19.33 -26.91
C LEU A 393 12.02 -19.73 -27.76
N THR A 394 12.14 -19.22 -28.99
CA THR A 394 13.17 -19.65 -29.96
C THR A 394 14.06 -18.50 -30.41
N GLY A 395 15.29 -18.79 -30.83
CA GLY A 395 16.20 -17.80 -31.41
C GLY A 395 16.66 -16.74 -30.41
N GLY A 396 16.72 -17.08 -29.13
CA GLY A 396 17.12 -16.17 -28.06
C GLY A 396 18.56 -16.33 -27.62
N ARG A 397 19.02 -15.41 -26.81
CA ARG A 397 20.23 -15.52 -25.99
C ARG A 397 19.80 -15.86 -24.55
N MET A 398 20.49 -16.77 -23.92
CA MET A 398 20.11 -17.25 -22.58
C MET A 398 21.22 -16.97 -21.58
N LEU A 399 20.85 -16.27 -20.50
CA LEU A 399 21.67 -16.16 -19.30
C LEU A 399 21.01 -17.02 -18.20
N SER A 400 21.36 -18.29 -18.15
CA SER A 400 20.70 -19.25 -17.25
C SER A 400 21.09 -19.08 -15.78
N MET A 401 22.15 -18.33 -15.50
CA MET A 401 22.80 -18.21 -14.17
C MET A 401 23.37 -19.54 -13.63
N VAL A 402 23.29 -20.62 -14.38
CA VAL A 402 24.00 -21.89 -14.11
C VAL A 402 25.46 -21.78 -14.56
N HIS A 403 25.69 -21.04 -15.64
CA HIS A 403 26.98 -20.75 -16.21
C HIS A 403 27.26 -19.22 -16.24
N PRO A 404 28.53 -18.81 -16.18
CA PRO A 404 28.91 -17.40 -16.19
C PRO A 404 28.96 -16.77 -17.60
N PHE A 405 28.33 -17.36 -18.59
CA PHE A 405 28.33 -16.93 -19.98
C PHE A 405 26.90 -16.98 -20.57
N ILE A 406 26.71 -16.21 -21.63
CA ILE A 406 25.47 -16.19 -22.41
C ILE A 406 25.54 -17.29 -23.45
N GLU A 407 24.51 -18.14 -23.48
CA GLU A 407 24.31 -19.13 -24.51
C GLU A 407 23.57 -18.50 -25.69
N GLU A 408 24.11 -18.63 -26.89
CA GLU A 408 23.54 -18.04 -28.11
C GLU A 408 22.60 -19.03 -28.81
N ASN A 409 21.61 -18.52 -29.55
CA ASN A 409 20.69 -19.31 -30.36
C ASN A 409 20.05 -20.47 -29.55
N THR A 410 19.35 -20.10 -28.51
CA THR A 410 18.77 -21.02 -27.55
C THR A 410 17.27 -21.11 -27.70
N THR A 411 16.73 -22.33 -27.61
CA THR A 411 15.28 -22.58 -27.45
C THR A 411 15.00 -22.98 -26.01
N LEU A 412 13.95 -22.39 -25.43
CA LEU A 412 13.40 -22.65 -24.11
C LEU A 412 11.94 -23.13 -24.23
N ILE A 413 11.66 -24.33 -23.71
CA ILE A 413 10.30 -24.88 -23.63
C ILE A 413 9.77 -24.67 -22.20
N ILE A 414 8.62 -24.01 -22.10
CA ILE A 414 7.88 -23.82 -20.85
C ILE A 414 6.58 -24.60 -20.99
N GLN A 415 6.35 -25.54 -20.08
CA GLN A 415 5.11 -26.30 -19.97
C GLN A 415 4.44 -25.93 -18.66
N GLU A 416 3.19 -25.44 -18.76
CA GLU A 416 2.50 -24.87 -17.61
C GLU A 416 3.36 -23.74 -16.99
N ASN A 417 3.71 -23.84 -15.71
CA ASN A 417 4.56 -22.88 -15.01
C ASN A 417 6.01 -23.39 -14.79
N ARG A 418 6.49 -24.34 -15.62
CA ARG A 418 7.79 -24.95 -15.46
C ARG A 418 8.60 -24.92 -16.75
N ILE A 419 9.91 -24.74 -16.60
CA ILE A 419 10.84 -24.99 -17.69
C ILE A 419 10.88 -26.50 -17.90
N ALA A 420 10.46 -26.94 -19.09
CA ALA A 420 10.43 -28.35 -19.46
C ALA A 420 11.73 -28.76 -20.17
N ASP A 421 12.27 -27.89 -21.03
CA ASP A 421 13.51 -28.16 -21.75
C ASP A 421 14.22 -26.87 -22.15
N ILE A 422 15.54 -26.91 -22.30
CA ILE A 422 16.38 -25.80 -22.72
C ILE A 422 17.61 -26.30 -23.47
N GLY A 423 17.96 -25.68 -24.55
CA GLY A 423 19.15 -26.01 -25.30
C GLY A 423 19.29 -25.27 -26.62
N PRO A 424 20.33 -25.61 -27.44
CA PRO A 424 20.56 -24.94 -28.71
C PRO A 424 19.37 -25.09 -29.67
N ASP A 425 19.10 -24.05 -30.47
CA ASP A 425 18.08 -24.08 -31.52
C ASP A 425 18.23 -25.29 -32.44
N GLY A 426 17.12 -25.96 -32.78
CA GLY A 426 17.07 -27.13 -33.59
C GLY A 426 17.53 -28.41 -32.88
N LYS A 427 17.97 -28.36 -31.62
CA LYS A 427 18.26 -29.55 -30.79
C LYS A 427 17.16 -29.85 -29.78
N VAL A 428 16.39 -28.84 -29.39
CA VAL A 428 15.24 -28.96 -28.49
C VAL A 428 13.99 -29.27 -29.33
N ALA A 429 13.27 -30.32 -28.97
CA ALA A 429 12.02 -30.68 -29.63
C ALA A 429 10.91 -29.75 -29.23
N ILE A 430 10.34 -29.03 -30.17
CA ILE A 430 9.19 -28.14 -29.94
C ILE A 430 7.90 -28.98 -30.07
N PRO A 431 7.07 -29.07 -29.00
CA PRO A 431 5.78 -29.77 -29.08
C PRO A 431 4.85 -29.15 -30.13
N GLU A 432 4.11 -30.01 -30.88
CA GLU A 432 3.20 -29.54 -31.93
C GLU A 432 2.14 -28.56 -31.47
N ASN A 433 1.71 -28.66 -30.21
CA ASN A 433 0.72 -27.78 -29.60
C ASN A 433 1.34 -26.54 -28.91
N ALA A 434 2.64 -26.31 -29.04
CA ALA A 434 3.30 -25.18 -28.41
C ALA A 434 2.98 -23.86 -29.13
N HIS A 435 2.70 -22.82 -28.36
CA HIS A 435 2.76 -21.45 -28.85
C HIS A 435 4.20 -21.03 -29.05
N VAL A 436 4.62 -20.78 -30.27
CA VAL A 436 6.01 -20.43 -30.59
C VAL A 436 6.17 -18.92 -30.67
N LEU A 437 7.10 -18.37 -29.89
CA LEU A 437 7.51 -16.99 -29.90
C LEU A 437 8.98 -16.85 -30.26
N SER A 438 9.26 -16.21 -31.39
CA SER A 438 10.64 -15.85 -31.76
C SER A 438 11.13 -14.69 -30.92
N LEU A 439 12.29 -14.86 -30.32
CA LEU A 439 12.95 -13.85 -29.49
C LEU A 439 13.82 -12.86 -30.28
N GLU A 440 14.13 -13.20 -31.54
CA GLU A 440 14.91 -12.32 -32.43
C GLU A 440 16.25 -11.85 -31.77
N GLY A 441 16.95 -12.79 -31.12
CA GLY A 441 18.20 -12.49 -30.42
C GLY A 441 18.06 -11.77 -29.07
N ARG A 442 16.85 -11.58 -28.56
CA ARG A 442 16.64 -10.99 -27.23
C ARG A 442 17.22 -11.91 -26.14
N LEU A 443 17.65 -11.28 -25.04
CA LEU A 443 18.17 -11.98 -23.89
C LEU A 443 17.04 -12.45 -22.98
N VAL A 444 17.07 -13.73 -22.61
CA VAL A 444 16.23 -14.31 -21.56
C VAL A 444 17.10 -14.56 -20.34
N MET A 445 16.63 -14.19 -19.19
CA MET A 445 17.29 -14.39 -17.90
C MET A 445 16.25 -14.68 -16.81
N PRO A 446 16.63 -15.26 -15.67
CA PRO A 446 15.75 -15.37 -14.51
C PRO A 446 15.23 -14.00 -14.08
N GLY A 447 14.01 -13.98 -13.55
CA GLY A 447 13.45 -12.76 -12.97
C GLY A 447 14.32 -12.22 -11.83
N LEU A 448 14.40 -10.90 -11.72
CA LEU A 448 15.13 -10.26 -10.64
C LEU A 448 14.37 -10.46 -9.33
N ILE A 449 15.11 -10.78 -8.27
CA ILE A 449 14.58 -10.94 -6.91
C ILE A 449 15.26 -9.88 -6.04
N ASP A 450 14.48 -8.94 -5.55
CA ASP A 450 14.94 -8.02 -4.52
C ASP A 450 14.84 -8.70 -3.16
N THR A 451 15.99 -8.97 -2.56
CA THR A 451 16.08 -9.63 -1.24
C THR A 451 15.97 -8.65 -0.08
N HIS A 452 15.87 -7.36 -0.36
CA HIS A 452 15.69 -6.30 0.63
C HIS A 452 14.75 -5.23 0.10
N ALA A 453 13.47 -5.56 0.02
CA ALA A 453 12.43 -4.63 -0.42
C ALA A 453 11.72 -4.00 0.79
N HIS A 454 11.49 -2.67 0.73
CA HIS A 454 10.60 -1.96 1.63
C HIS A 454 9.24 -1.86 0.95
N GLY A 455 8.23 -2.58 1.47
CA GLY A 455 6.85 -2.43 1.02
C GLY A 455 6.32 -1.06 1.46
N GLN A 456 5.77 -0.29 0.51
CA GLN A 456 5.11 0.99 0.77
C GLN A 456 3.61 0.79 0.98
#